data_d5c47f2bd5b5d9bf880ce452276f42a1
#
_entry.id   d5c47f2bd5b5d9bf880ce452276f42a1
#
_cell.length_a   1.000
_cell.length_b   1.000
_cell.length_c   1.000
_cell.angle_alpha   90.00
_cell.angle_beta   90.00
_cell.angle_gamma   90.00
#
_symmetry.space_group_name_H-M   'P 1'
#
loop_
_entity.id
_entity.type
_entity.pdbx_description
1 polymer ?
#
loop_
_entity_poly.entity_id
_entity_poly.type
_entity_poly.pdbx_seq_one_letter_code
_entity_poly.pdbx_strand_id
1 'polypeptide(L)'
;MNRNILSILFDELHVKYTKKYLSELIEGHPYKYNLYGFSQILTMYHVENKGVQISKDDIELLDAPFIAYAGHDIVVVKNLTREKIEYYWQRRWIQSSVEAFCEIWDGIVLLTETSSKS
;
A
#
# COMPACT_ATOMS: atom_id res chain seq x y z
N MET A 1 15.82 1.63 -11.64
CA MET A 1 15.52 1.37 -10.24
C MET A 1 14.09 1.71 -9.91
N ASN A 2 13.43 0.79 -9.28
CA ASN A 2 12.04 1.02 -8.94
C ASN A 2 11.90 1.96 -7.78
N ARG A 3 10.87 2.78 -7.83
CA ARG A 3 10.56 3.58 -6.67
C ARG A 3 10.14 2.68 -5.54
N ASN A 4 10.46 3.16 -4.36
CA ASN A 4 10.10 2.45 -3.17
C ASN A 4 8.59 2.59 -2.94
N ILE A 5 7.90 1.47 -2.88
CA ILE A 5 6.46 1.47 -2.64
C ILE A 5 6.11 2.19 -1.34
N LEU A 6 6.93 1.99 -0.31
CA LEU A 6 6.64 2.65 0.96
C LEU A 6 6.79 4.17 0.88
N SER A 7 7.70 4.68 0.05
CA SER A 7 7.80 6.13 -0.10
C SER A 7 6.54 6.69 -0.74
N ILE A 8 5.97 5.97 -1.70
CA ILE A 8 4.72 6.38 -2.31
C ILE A 8 3.60 6.41 -1.25
N LEU A 9 3.53 5.36 -0.44
CA LEU A 9 2.50 5.30 0.60
C LEU A 9 2.69 6.40 1.63
N PHE A 10 3.94 6.63 2.07
CA PHE A 10 4.20 7.68 3.07
C PHE A 10 3.83 9.05 2.55
N ASP A 11 4.07 9.31 1.25
CA ASP A 11 3.65 10.58 0.67
C ASP A 11 2.13 10.73 0.76
N GLU A 12 1.39 9.67 0.52
CA GLU A 12 -0.06 9.73 0.59
C GLU A 12 -0.57 9.85 2.02
N LEU A 13 0.17 9.30 2.97
CA LEU A 13 -0.20 9.38 4.39
C LEU A 13 0.36 10.62 5.06
N HIS A 14 1.19 11.39 4.34
CA HIS A 14 1.85 12.59 4.90
C HIS A 14 2.76 12.22 6.07
N VAL A 15 3.41 11.07 5.97
CA VAL A 15 4.38 10.64 6.97
C VAL A 15 5.76 11.10 6.54
N LYS A 16 6.50 11.70 7.46
CA LYS A 16 7.84 12.20 7.15
C LYS A 16 8.84 11.06 7.12
N TYR A 17 9.71 11.10 6.15
CA TYR A 17 10.78 10.12 6.01
C TYR A 17 11.90 10.73 5.20
N THR A 18 13.11 10.15 5.28
CA THR A 18 14.17 10.49 4.34
C THR A 18 14.33 9.31 3.40
N LYS A 19 14.59 9.63 2.15
CA LYS A 19 14.73 8.58 1.14
C LYS A 19 15.88 7.65 1.46
N LYS A 20 16.97 8.21 1.95
CA LYS A 20 18.15 7.40 2.23
C LYS A 20 17.88 6.39 3.35
N TYR A 21 17.31 6.86 4.47
CA TYR A 21 17.08 5.97 5.60
C TYR A 21 16.06 4.90 5.26
N LEU A 22 14.98 5.29 4.57
CA LEU A 22 13.96 4.33 4.19
C LEU A 22 14.52 3.28 3.24
N SER A 23 15.33 3.70 2.27
CA SER A 23 15.96 2.75 1.35
C SER A 23 16.86 1.78 2.08
N GLU A 24 17.59 2.28 3.07
CA GLU A 24 18.47 1.39 3.84
C GLU A 24 17.68 0.37 4.64
N LEU A 25 16.54 0.80 5.20
CA LEU A 25 15.69 -0.13 5.93
C LEU A 25 15.17 -1.24 5.03
N ILE A 26 14.72 -0.87 3.85
CA ILE A 26 14.16 -1.85 2.92
C ILE A 26 15.23 -2.79 2.40
N GLU A 27 16.36 -2.24 1.97
CA GLU A 27 17.41 -3.08 1.41
C GLU A 27 18.01 -4.01 2.45
N GLY A 28 18.01 -3.59 3.69
CA GLY A 28 18.56 -4.44 4.76
C GLY A 28 17.55 -5.41 5.35
N HIS A 29 16.31 -5.35 4.92
CA HIS A 29 15.28 -6.18 5.52
C HIS A 29 15.23 -7.56 4.84
N PRO A 30 15.18 -8.65 5.62
CA PRO A 30 15.15 -9.98 5.00
C PRO A 30 13.89 -10.25 4.21
N TYR A 31 12.81 -9.52 4.48
CA TYR A 31 11.55 -9.71 3.76
C TYR A 31 11.23 -8.49 2.90
N LYS A 32 12.25 -7.87 2.32
CA LYS A 32 11.99 -6.72 1.47
C LYS A 32 11.09 -7.12 0.31
N TYR A 33 10.26 -6.19 -0.08
CA TYR A 33 9.31 -6.36 -1.20
C TYR A 33 8.22 -7.38 -0.93
N ASN A 34 7.91 -7.63 0.36
CA ASN A 34 6.69 -8.36 0.64
C ASN A 34 5.94 -7.65 1.78
N LEU A 35 4.69 -8.05 1.97
CA LEU A 35 3.84 -7.32 2.90
C LEU A 35 4.29 -7.44 4.34
N TYR A 36 4.87 -8.58 4.71
CA TYR A 36 5.33 -8.74 6.08
C TYR A 36 6.46 -7.76 6.40
N GLY A 37 7.42 -7.64 5.49
CA GLY A 37 8.52 -6.69 5.68
C GLY A 37 8.03 -5.26 5.70
N PHE A 38 7.08 -4.94 4.81
CA PHE A 38 6.53 -3.59 4.79
C PHE A 38 5.78 -3.30 6.09
N SER A 39 5.05 -4.28 6.62
CA SER A 39 4.36 -4.12 7.89
C SER A 39 5.31 -3.76 9.00
N GLN A 40 6.47 -4.43 9.06
CA GLN A 40 7.44 -4.15 10.11
C GLN A 40 8.03 -2.75 9.97
N ILE A 41 8.32 -2.32 8.75
CA ILE A 41 8.86 -0.98 8.54
C ILE A 41 7.82 0.08 8.88
N LEU A 42 6.56 -0.15 8.50
CA LEU A 42 5.49 0.78 8.85
C LEU A 42 5.40 0.96 10.36
N THR A 43 5.51 -0.13 11.09
CA THR A 43 5.47 -0.06 12.54
C THR A 43 6.62 0.78 13.09
N MET A 44 7.80 0.69 12.47
CA MET A 44 8.94 1.51 12.90
C MET A 44 8.66 3.00 12.71
N TYR A 45 7.82 3.35 11.76
CA TYR A 45 7.44 4.74 11.53
C TYR A 45 6.15 5.11 12.27
N HIS A 46 5.70 4.25 13.17
CA HIS A 46 4.49 4.49 13.96
C HIS A 46 3.23 4.59 13.11
N VAL A 47 3.21 3.87 12.00
CA VAL A 47 2.02 3.75 11.18
C VAL A 47 1.36 2.43 11.53
N GLU A 48 0.17 2.51 12.09
CA GLU A 48 -0.56 1.30 12.42
C GLU A 48 -0.95 0.59 11.14
N ASN A 49 -0.83 -0.72 11.14
CA ASN A 49 -1.09 -1.47 9.92
C ASN A 49 -1.61 -2.84 10.29
N LYS A 50 -2.33 -3.43 9.34
CA LYS A 50 -2.90 -4.76 9.55
C LYS A 50 -3.07 -5.43 8.20
N GLY A 51 -2.46 -6.60 8.06
CA GLY A 51 -2.62 -7.40 6.85
C GLY A 51 -3.85 -8.28 6.97
N VAL A 52 -4.74 -8.21 5.99
CA VAL A 52 -5.97 -9.01 6.01
C VAL A 52 -6.27 -9.51 4.61
N GLN A 53 -7.06 -10.55 4.56
CA GLN A 53 -7.62 -11.02 3.30
C GLN A 53 -9.13 -10.90 3.39
N ILE A 54 -9.73 -10.23 2.41
CA ILE A 54 -11.17 -9.99 2.43
C ILE A 54 -11.78 -10.46 1.12
N SER A 55 -13.09 -10.57 1.13
CA SER A 55 -13.83 -10.88 -0.09
C SER A 55 -13.74 -9.69 -1.05
N LYS A 56 -13.61 -9.96 -2.35
CA LYS A 56 -13.58 -8.88 -3.32
C LYS A 56 -14.85 -8.03 -3.28
N ASP A 57 -15.96 -8.61 -2.86
CA ASP A 57 -17.21 -7.88 -2.76
C ASP A 57 -17.17 -6.83 -1.66
N ASP A 58 -16.22 -6.95 -0.73
CA ASP A 58 -16.11 -6.02 0.39
C ASP A 58 -15.13 -4.89 0.13
N ILE A 59 -14.63 -4.74 -1.10
CA ILE A 59 -13.63 -3.73 -1.37
C ILE A 59 -14.13 -2.32 -1.02
N GLU A 60 -15.41 -2.07 -1.18
CA GLU A 60 -15.92 -0.73 -0.89
C GLU A 60 -15.88 -0.38 0.59
N LEU A 61 -15.61 -1.35 1.45
CA LEU A 61 -15.48 -1.08 2.87
C LEU A 61 -14.09 -0.56 3.25
N LEU A 62 -13.15 -0.55 2.32
CA LEU A 62 -11.78 -0.15 2.59
C LEU A 62 -11.62 1.35 2.43
N ASP A 63 -10.74 1.92 3.23
CA ASP A 63 -10.41 3.34 3.15
C ASP A 63 -8.99 3.50 2.62
N ALA A 64 -8.83 4.22 1.53
CA ALA A 64 -7.51 4.52 1.01
C ALA A 64 -6.86 5.63 1.85
N PRO A 65 -5.53 5.69 1.90
CA PRO A 65 -4.61 4.83 1.16
C PRO A 65 -4.31 3.53 1.87
N PHE A 66 -4.01 2.51 1.08
CA PHE A 66 -3.58 1.23 1.63
C PHE A 66 -2.72 0.52 0.59
N ILE A 67 -2.09 -0.56 1.01
CA ILE A 67 -1.30 -1.39 0.11
C ILE A 67 -2.11 -2.63 -0.23
N ALA A 68 -2.04 -3.07 -1.47
CA ALA A 68 -2.73 -4.28 -1.91
C ALA A 68 -1.79 -5.14 -2.73
N TYR A 69 -2.15 -6.40 -2.88
CA TYR A 69 -1.41 -7.32 -3.73
C TYR A 69 -2.27 -7.59 -4.97
N ALA A 70 -1.85 -7.05 -6.08
CA ALA A 70 -2.66 -7.13 -7.29
C ALA A 70 -1.73 -7.28 -8.49
N GLY A 71 -2.17 -8.06 -9.49
CA GLY A 71 -1.35 -8.25 -10.68
C GLY A 71 -0.02 -8.89 -10.37
N HIS A 72 0.03 -9.76 -9.38
CA HIS A 72 1.26 -10.41 -8.92
C HIS A 72 2.30 -9.42 -8.42
N ASP A 73 1.85 -8.28 -7.92
CA ASP A 73 2.76 -7.23 -7.47
C ASP A 73 2.13 -6.47 -6.32
N ILE A 74 2.92 -5.65 -5.67
CA ILE A 74 2.44 -4.82 -4.57
C ILE A 74 2.13 -3.44 -5.12
N VAL A 75 0.94 -2.95 -4.84
CA VAL A 75 0.48 -1.66 -5.32
C VAL A 75 0.05 -0.79 -4.16
N VAL A 76 0.07 0.52 -4.36
CA VAL A 76 -0.43 1.48 -3.37
C VAL A 76 -1.72 2.06 -3.92
N VAL A 77 -2.82 1.88 -3.20
CA VAL A 77 -4.11 2.44 -3.59
C VAL A 77 -4.23 3.83 -2.97
N LYS A 78 -4.40 4.82 -3.80
CA LYS A 78 -4.45 6.21 -3.39
C LYS A 78 -5.87 6.72 -3.23
N ASN A 79 -6.75 6.33 -4.13
CA ASN A 79 -8.15 6.73 -4.10
C ASN A 79 -9.03 5.55 -4.41
N LEU A 80 -10.14 5.48 -3.73
CA LEU A 80 -11.08 4.40 -3.94
C LEU A 80 -12.48 4.96 -3.75
N THR A 81 -13.29 4.83 -4.80
CA THR A 81 -14.71 5.14 -4.71
C THR A 81 -15.49 3.88 -5.05
N ARG A 82 -16.80 4.00 -5.08
CA ARG A 82 -17.62 2.83 -5.40
C ARG A 82 -17.33 2.27 -6.79
N GLU A 83 -16.95 3.14 -7.72
CA GLU A 83 -16.80 2.73 -9.11
C GLU A 83 -15.38 2.77 -9.63
N LYS A 84 -14.53 3.58 -9.03
CA LYS A 84 -13.19 3.81 -9.57
C LYS A 84 -12.14 3.66 -8.50
N ILE A 85 -10.95 3.26 -8.95
CA ILE A 85 -9.81 3.09 -8.06
C ILE A 85 -8.58 3.67 -8.75
N GLU A 86 -7.73 4.31 -7.97
CA GLU A 86 -6.47 4.85 -8.47
C GLU A 86 -5.34 4.24 -7.65
N TYR A 87 -4.38 3.62 -8.32
CA TYR A 87 -3.32 2.93 -7.64
C TYR A 87 -2.00 3.07 -8.38
N TYR A 88 -0.90 2.93 -7.64
CA TYR A 88 0.45 3.02 -8.16
C TYR A 88 0.97 1.61 -8.44
N TRP A 89 1.33 1.35 -9.67
CA TRP A 89 1.80 0.03 -10.09
C TRP A 89 2.83 0.22 -11.21
N GLN A 90 3.96 -0.42 -11.05
CA GLN A 90 4.99 -0.41 -12.06
C GLN A 90 5.35 1.01 -12.51
N ARG A 91 5.61 1.85 -11.51
CA ARG A 91 6.16 3.19 -11.70
C ARG A 91 5.17 4.21 -12.22
N ARG A 92 3.89 3.93 -12.20
CA ARG A 92 2.94 4.96 -12.62
C ARG A 92 1.62 4.80 -11.91
N TRP A 93 0.88 5.89 -11.89
CA TRP A 93 -0.46 5.88 -11.34
C TRP A 93 -1.44 5.40 -12.41
N ILE A 94 -2.30 4.48 -12.04
CA ILE A 94 -3.28 3.89 -12.92
C ILE A 94 -4.66 4.16 -12.35
N GLN A 95 -5.59 4.54 -13.23
CA GLN A 95 -6.96 4.73 -12.85
C GLN A 95 -7.78 3.70 -13.60
N SER A 96 -8.60 2.95 -12.89
CA SER A 96 -9.42 1.94 -13.54
C SER A 96 -10.73 1.82 -12.80
N SER A 97 -11.64 1.01 -13.33
CA SER A 97 -12.85 0.68 -12.61
C SER A 97 -12.47 -0.27 -11.47
N VAL A 98 -13.29 -0.24 -10.42
CA VAL A 98 -13.10 -1.18 -9.32
C VAL A 98 -13.27 -2.61 -9.83
N GLU A 99 -14.18 -2.81 -10.76
CA GLU A 99 -14.41 -4.14 -11.30
C GLU A 99 -13.14 -4.70 -11.97
N ALA A 100 -12.47 -3.87 -12.78
CA ALA A 100 -11.24 -4.30 -13.44
C ALA A 100 -10.14 -4.59 -12.41
N PHE A 101 -10.04 -3.75 -11.39
CA PHE A 101 -9.04 -3.99 -10.35
C PHE A 101 -9.30 -5.32 -9.64
N CYS A 102 -10.54 -5.62 -9.36
CA CYS A 102 -10.87 -6.86 -8.67
C CYS A 102 -10.50 -8.10 -9.48
N GLU A 103 -10.34 -7.97 -10.78
CA GLU A 103 -9.92 -9.11 -11.59
C GLU A 103 -8.46 -9.47 -11.36
N ILE A 104 -7.64 -8.51 -10.93
CA ILE A 104 -6.22 -8.77 -10.73
C ILE A 104 -5.84 -8.79 -9.24
N TRP A 105 -6.77 -8.48 -8.36
CA TRP A 105 -6.52 -8.37 -6.93
C TRP A 105 -6.90 -9.67 -6.23
N ASP A 106 -6.04 -10.10 -5.31
CA ASP A 106 -6.25 -11.36 -4.61
C ASP A 106 -7.04 -11.24 -3.33
N GLY A 107 -7.50 -10.05 -2.99
CA GLY A 107 -8.20 -9.83 -1.74
C GLY A 107 -7.29 -9.57 -0.56
N ILE A 108 -6.00 -9.53 -0.79
CA ILE A 108 -5.01 -9.31 0.27
C ILE A 108 -4.67 -7.83 0.31
N VAL A 109 -4.77 -7.22 1.49
CA VAL A 109 -4.43 -5.81 1.68
C VAL A 109 -3.65 -5.63 2.95
N LEU A 110 -2.86 -4.57 2.98
CA LEU A 110 -2.21 -4.10 4.19
C LEU A 110 -2.82 -2.74 4.48
N LEU A 111 -3.73 -2.73 5.44
CA LEU A 111 -4.42 -1.50 5.81
C LEU A 111 -3.50 -0.65 6.67
N THR A 112 -3.59 0.66 6.51
CA THR A 112 -2.71 1.55 7.24
C THR A 112 -3.51 2.68 7.85
N GLU A 113 -3.02 3.17 8.98
CA GLU A 113 -3.66 4.27 9.66
C GLU A 113 -2.59 5.04 10.42
N THR A 114 -2.48 6.33 10.16
CA THR A 114 -1.52 7.12 10.91
C THR A 114 -2.12 7.43 12.28
N SER A 115 -1.22 7.59 13.22
CA SER A 115 -1.59 7.96 14.56
C SER A 115 -1.86 9.42 14.57
N SER A 116 -2.90 9.81 14.01
CA SER A 116 -3.05 11.18 13.80
C SER A 116 -3.67 11.85 14.87
N LYS A 117 -3.87 11.34 15.78
CA LYS A 117 -4.34 11.98 16.68
C LYS A 117 -3.59 12.68 16.99
N SER A 118 -3.00 12.50 16.66
CA SER A 118 -2.25 13.30 16.97
C SER A 118 -2.54 14.25 16.57
#